data_d695dcfc6e62504208f192f793fb570b
#
_entry.id   d695dcfc6e62504208f192f793fb570b
#
_cell.length_a   1.000
_cell.length_b   1.000
_cell.length_c   1.000
_cell.angle_alpha   90.00
_cell.angle_beta   90.00
_cell.angle_gamma   90.00
#
_symmetry.space_group_name_H-M   'P 1'
#
loop_
_entity.id
_entity.type
_entity.pdbx_description
1 polymer ?
#
loop_
_entity_poly.entity_id
_entity_poly.type
_entity_poly.pdbx_seq_one_letter_code
_entity_poly.pdbx_strand_id
1 'polypeptide(L)'
;MSLDSPQGSGVIDVEYEQPACSTRHAWARVPVEPSPTEREALKEKIVRLLIEKNAVMVSHYYVHPDLQDLAEATGGLVSDSLEMARFGHAHSAQTLVVSGVRFMGETAKILSPEKQVLMPDLDATCSLDLGCPIDAFNAFCDAHPDRVVVVYANTSAAVKARADWVVTSSCALD
;
A
#
# COMPACT_ATOMS: atom_id res chain seq x y z
N MET A 1 1.77 -34.35 -39.78
CA MET A 1 2.59 -33.20 -39.35
C MET A 1 2.02 -32.72 -38.03
N SER A 2 2.63 -33.20 -36.98
CA SER A 2 2.23 -32.88 -35.59
C SER A 2 2.96 -31.60 -35.20
N LEU A 3 2.21 -30.57 -34.79
CA LEU A 3 2.76 -29.34 -34.25
C LEU A 3 2.98 -29.55 -32.76
N ASP A 4 4.21 -29.81 -32.39
CA ASP A 4 4.65 -29.79 -30.99
C ASP A 4 4.53 -28.36 -30.46
N SER A 5 3.71 -28.21 -29.41
CA SER A 5 3.64 -27.00 -28.58
C SER A 5 4.92 -26.89 -27.76
N PRO A 6 5.56 -25.72 -27.67
CA PRO A 6 6.68 -25.56 -26.78
C PRO A 6 6.18 -25.52 -25.33
N GLN A 7 6.44 -26.62 -24.61
CA GLN A 7 6.41 -26.62 -23.15
C GLN A 7 7.61 -25.80 -22.66
N GLY A 8 7.36 -24.70 -22.04
CA GLY A 8 8.36 -23.86 -21.43
C GLY A 8 7.73 -22.76 -20.61
N SER A 9 7.06 -23.11 -19.51
CA SER A 9 6.82 -22.16 -18.44
C SER A 9 8.19 -21.88 -17.80
N GLY A 10 8.90 -20.90 -18.35
CA GLY A 10 10.13 -20.39 -17.77
C GLY A 10 9.81 -19.63 -16.49
N VAL A 11 9.53 -20.35 -15.43
CA VAL A 11 9.69 -19.82 -14.08
C VAL A 11 11.19 -19.71 -13.88
N ILE A 12 11.71 -18.51 -13.95
CA ILE A 12 13.08 -18.21 -13.54
C ILE A 12 13.05 -18.31 -12.02
N ASP A 13 13.54 -19.43 -11.48
CA ASP A 13 13.85 -19.55 -10.07
C ASP A 13 15.03 -18.61 -9.78
N VAL A 14 14.74 -17.39 -9.34
CA VAL A 14 15.75 -16.49 -8.86
C VAL A 14 16.02 -16.88 -7.41
N GLU A 15 17.05 -17.67 -7.18
CA GLU A 15 17.60 -17.87 -5.84
C GLU A 15 18.17 -16.54 -5.35
N TYR A 16 17.40 -15.83 -4.54
CA TYR A 16 17.94 -14.73 -3.77
C TYR A 16 18.74 -15.31 -2.60
N GLU A 17 20.04 -15.12 -2.59
CA GLU A 17 20.94 -15.51 -1.51
C GLU A 17 20.67 -14.80 -0.17
N GLN A 18 19.65 -13.92 -0.09
CA GLN A 18 19.29 -13.22 1.12
C GLN A 18 17.86 -13.58 1.56
N PRO A 19 17.66 -13.96 2.85
CA PRO A 19 16.36 -14.35 3.38
C PRO A 19 15.35 -13.20 3.53
N ALA A 20 15.66 -11.99 3.08
CA ALA A 20 14.90 -10.79 3.36
C ALA A 20 13.69 -10.56 2.45
N CYS A 21 13.57 -11.23 1.30
CA CYS A 21 12.44 -11.02 0.39
C CYS A 21 11.62 -12.31 0.22
N SER A 22 10.95 -12.74 1.29
CA SER A 22 10.02 -13.86 1.19
C SER A 22 8.59 -13.35 0.94
N THR A 23 8.14 -13.40 -0.30
CA THR A 23 6.72 -13.19 -0.66
C THR A 23 5.82 -14.35 -0.18
N ARG A 24 6.39 -15.40 0.40
CA ARG A 24 5.66 -16.59 0.89
C ARG A 24 4.57 -16.24 1.92
N HIS A 25 4.74 -15.18 2.68
CA HIS A 25 3.77 -14.72 3.68
C HIS A 25 2.68 -13.80 3.10
N ALA A 26 2.91 -13.16 1.96
CA ALA A 26 1.95 -12.25 1.33
C ALA A 26 0.68 -12.97 0.83
N TRP A 27 0.78 -14.26 0.52
CA TRP A 27 -0.32 -15.07 -0.03
C TRP A 27 -0.94 -16.04 0.97
N ALA A 28 -0.48 -16.04 2.21
CA ALA A 28 -0.85 -17.06 3.20
C ALA A 28 -2.23 -16.81 3.85
N ARG A 29 -2.83 -15.66 3.67
CA ARG A 29 -4.12 -15.31 4.30
C ARG A 29 -5.15 -14.95 3.23
N VAL A 30 -5.90 -15.94 2.78
CA VAL A 30 -7.14 -15.70 2.04
C VAL A 30 -8.25 -15.52 3.08
N PRO A 31 -8.83 -14.32 3.23
CA PRO A 31 -9.94 -14.11 4.16
C PRO A 31 -11.13 -14.99 3.76
N VAL A 32 -11.85 -15.49 4.76
CA VAL A 32 -13.14 -16.14 4.52
C VAL A 32 -14.13 -15.04 4.11
N GLU A 33 -14.71 -15.17 2.94
CA GLU A 33 -15.72 -14.23 2.48
C GLU A 33 -16.97 -14.29 3.35
N PRO A 34 -17.48 -13.13 3.82
CA PRO A 34 -18.74 -13.09 4.55
C PRO A 34 -19.92 -13.45 3.62
N SER A 35 -20.96 -14.02 4.19
CA SER A 35 -22.23 -14.21 3.46
C SER A 35 -22.78 -12.86 2.99
N PRO A 36 -23.64 -12.83 1.95
CA PRO A 36 -24.22 -11.57 1.47
C PRO A 36 -24.91 -10.75 2.57
N THR A 37 -25.60 -11.39 3.50
CA THR A 37 -26.28 -10.71 4.62
C THR A 37 -25.27 -10.12 5.61
N GLU A 38 -24.23 -10.87 5.96
CA GLU A 38 -23.16 -10.37 6.85
C GLU A 38 -22.40 -9.23 6.18
N ARG A 39 -22.14 -9.31 4.89
CA ARG A 39 -21.48 -8.27 4.10
C ARG A 39 -22.23 -6.94 4.18
N GLU A 40 -23.55 -6.95 3.95
CA GLU A 40 -24.35 -5.72 4.06
C GLU A 40 -24.38 -5.18 5.49
N ALA A 41 -24.53 -6.04 6.50
CA ALA A 41 -24.48 -5.62 7.90
C ALA A 41 -23.12 -5.02 8.29
N LEU A 42 -22.01 -5.54 7.75
CA LEU A 42 -20.67 -4.99 7.95
C LEU A 42 -20.53 -3.62 7.27
N LYS A 43 -21.01 -3.46 6.03
CA LYS A 43 -20.98 -2.17 5.32
C LYS A 43 -21.74 -1.10 6.11
N GLU A 44 -22.97 -1.38 6.55
CA GLU A 44 -23.75 -0.45 7.35
C GLU A 44 -23.03 -0.07 8.67
N LYS A 45 -22.40 -1.04 9.31
CA LYS A 45 -21.62 -0.78 10.55
C LYS A 45 -20.43 0.10 10.27
N ILE A 46 -19.69 -0.13 9.17
CA ILE A 46 -18.54 0.69 8.78
C ILE A 46 -18.97 2.13 8.51
N VAL A 47 -20.05 2.33 7.73
CA VAL A 47 -20.58 3.67 7.44
C VAL A 47 -20.91 4.43 8.73
N ARG A 48 -21.60 3.79 9.68
CA ARG A 48 -21.88 4.42 10.99
C ARG A 48 -20.61 4.81 11.74
N LEU A 49 -19.64 3.90 11.80
CA LEU A 49 -18.37 4.16 12.49
C LEU A 49 -17.57 5.30 11.86
N LEU A 50 -17.56 5.42 10.53
CA LEU A 50 -16.89 6.53 9.85
C LEU A 50 -17.50 7.87 10.25
N ILE A 51 -18.82 7.96 10.32
CA ILE A 51 -19.53 9.16 10.76
C ILE A 51 -19.24 9.45 12.24
N GLU A 52 -19.43 8.45 13.12
CA GLU A 52 -19.23 8.61 14.59
C GLU A 52 -17.81 9.02 14.95
N LYS A 53 -16.84 8.57 14.20
CA LYS A 53 -15.40 8.83 14.45
C LYS A 53 -14.85 10.01 13.69
N ASN A 54 -15.68 10.77 12.97
CA ASN A 54 -15.22 11.81 12.05
C ASN A 54 -14.06 11.30 11.17
N ALA A 55 -14.29 10.17 10.56
CA ALA A 55 -13.33 9.46 9.74
C ALA A 55 -13.72 9.46 8.26
N VAL A 56 -12.73 9.46 7.39
CA VAL A 56 -12.91 9.26 5.95
C VAL A 56 -12.11 8.04 5.50
N MET A 57 -12.68 7.28 4.61
CA MET A 57 -12.06 6.10 4.02
C MET A 57 -11.46 6.44 2.67
N VAL A 58 -10.20 6.05 2.47
CA VAL A 58 -9.52 6.11 1.16
C VAL A 58 -9.09 4.69 0.78
N SER A 59 -9.41 4.30 -0.44
CA SER A 59 -9.21 2.94 -0.93
C SER A 59 -8.33 2.92 -2.17
N HIS A 60 -7.35 2.02 -2.19
CA HIS A 60 -6.60 1.79 -3.41
C HIS A 60 -7.42 0.97 -4.41
N TYR A 61 -7.29 1.27 -5.70
CA TYR A 61 -8.05 0.60 -6.76
C TYR A 61 -7.73 -0.91 -6.92
N TYR A 62 -6.76 -1.45 -6.15
CA TYR A 62 -6.48 -2.90 -6.10
C TYR A 62 -7.27 -3.65 -5.04
N VAL A 63 -7.91 -2.95 -4.09
CA VAL A 63 -8.65 -3.62 -3.03
C VAL A 63 -9.98 -4.16 -3.53
N HIS A 64 -10.60 -5.01 -2.72
CA HIS A 64 -11.90 -5.60 -3.06
C HIS A 64 -12.94 -4.51 -3.42
N PRO A 65 -13.81 -4.72 -4.44
CA PRO A 65 -14.78 -3.73 -4.88
C PRO A 65 -15.67 -3.17 -3.75
N ASP A 66 -16.07 -3.98 -2.79
CA ASP A 66 -16.86 -3.51 -1.63
C ASP A 66 -16.17 -2.41 -0.83
N LEU A 67 -14.82 -2.43 -0.73
CA LEU A 67 -14.07 -1.40 -0.03
C LEU A 67 -13.96 -0.13 -0.87
N GLN A 68 -13.92 -0.28 -2.19
CA GLN A 68 -13.97 0.86 -3.12
C GLN A 68 -15.34 1.53 -3.07
N ASP A 69 -16.41 0.74 -3.19
CA ASP A 69 -17.79 1.23 -3.08
C ASP A 69 -18.05 1.95 -1.74
N LEU A 70 -17.55 1.40 -0.63
CA LEU A 70 -17.65 2.03 0.69
C LEU A 70 -16.92 3.39 0.74
N ALA A 71 -15.72 3.48 0.18
CA ALA A 71 -14.99 4.74 0.15
C ALA A 71 -15.77 5.80 -0.62
N GLU A 72 -16.25 5.49 -1.82
CA GLU A 72 -17.04 6.41 -2.66
C GLU A 72 -18.37 6.79 -2.00
N ALA A 73 -19.11 5.82 -1.48
CA ALA A 73 -20.42 6.04 -0.85
C ALA A 73 -20.34 6.88 0.44
N THR A 74 -19.17 6.96 1.08
CA THR A 74 -18.97 7.70 2.33
C THR A 74 -18.20 9.01 2.16
N GLY A 75 -18.05 9.49 0.92
CA GLY A 75 -17.38 10.75 0.61
C GLY A 75 -15.86 10.67 0.66
N GLY A 76 -15.33 9.45 0.58
CA GLY A 76 -13.89 9.19 0.45
C GLY A 76 -13.42 9.16 -0.99
N LEU A 77 -12.30 8.48 -1.24
CA LEU A 77 -11.65 8.43 -2.55
C LEU A 77 -11.16 7.02 -2.87
N VAL A 78 -11.33 6.61 -4.13
CA VAL A 78 -10.64 5.46 -4.73
C VAL A 78 -9.60 5.97 -5.71
N SER A 79 -8.31 5.69 -5.47
CA SER A 79 -7.24 6.20 -6.33
C SER A 79 -5.93 5.44 -6.15
N ASP A 80 -4.84 5.98 -6.71
CA ASP A 80 -3.47 5.57 -6.42
C ASP A 80 -2.99 6.05 -5.04
N SER A 81 -1.84 5.53 -4.63
CA SER A 81 -1.30 5.78 -3.29
C SER A 81 -1.00 7.26 -2.99
N LEU A 82 -0.58 8.05 -3.99
CA LEU A 82 -0.24 9.44 -3.79
C LEU A 82 -1.50 10.31 -3.68
N GLU A 83 -2.46 10.09 -4.57
CA GLU A 83 -3.73 10.84 -4.54
C GLU A 83 -4.56 10.48 -3.30
N MET A 84 -4.54 9.23 -2.83
CA MET A 84 -5.14 8.85 -1.55
C MET A 84 -4.55 9.67 -0.39
N ALA A 85 -3.22 9.81 -0.36
CA ALA A 85 -2.53 10.56 0.71
C ALA A 85 -2.81 12.07 0.61
N ARG A 86 -2.82 12.64 -0.60
CA ARG A 86 -3.17 14.06 -0.85
C ARG A 86 -4.61 14.37 -0.47
N PHE A 87 -5.54 13.54 -0.91
CA PHE A 87 -6.95 13.67 -0.53
C PHE A 87 -7.13 13.60 0.98
N GLY A 88 -6.52 12.61 1.63
CA GLY A 88 -6.57 12.45 3.07
C GLY A 88 -6.00 13.66 3.81
N HIS A 89 -4.92 14.27 3.30
CA HIS A 89 -4.33 15.49 3.85
C HIS A 89 -5.30 16.68 3.74
N ALA A 90 -5.91 16.88 2.59
CA ALA A 90 -6.81 18.00 2.33
C ALA A 90 -8.18 17.85 3.00
N HIS A 91 -8.62 16.61 3.30
CA HIS A 91 -9.93 16.33 3.88
C HIS A 91 -10.05 16.81 5.33
N SER A 92 -11.21 17.29 5.74
CA SER A 92 -11.46 17.83 7.08
C SER A 92 -11.51 16.79 8.20
N ALA A 93 -11.70 15.50 7.88
CA ALA A 93 -11.73 14.43 8.87
C ALA A 93 -10.40 14.32 9.64
N GLN A 94 -10.48 14.00 10.91
CA GLN A 94 -9.31 13.82 11.78
C GLN A 94 -8.76 12.39 11.75
N THR A 95 -9.55 11.46 11.23
CA THR A 95 -9.16 10.05 11.10
C THR A 95 -9.24 9.62 9.64
N LEU A 96 -8.15 9.04 9.14
CA LEU A 96 -8.08 8.43 7.80
C LEU A 96 -8.08 6.91 7.96
N VAL A 97 -8.99 6.23 7.27
CA VAL A 97 -8.97 4.77 7.14
C VAL A 97 -8.42 4.44 5.76
N VAL A 98 -7.22 3.87 5.72
CA VAL A 98 -6.51 3.59 4.48
C VAL A 98 -6.66 2.10 4.14
N SER A 99 -7.45 1.80 3.11
CA SER A 99 -7.58 0.46 2.55
C SER A 99 -6.56 0.26 1.43
N GLY A 100 -5.48 -0.41 1.77
CA GLY A 100 -4.35 -0.65 0.87
C GLY A 100 -3.24 -1.38 1.61
N VAL A 101 -2.03 -1.34 1.07
CA VAL A 101 -0.84 -1.92 1.70
C VAL A 101 -0.12 -0.92 2.60
N ARG A 102 0.69 -1.41 3.53
CA ARG A 102 1.27 -0.65 4.65
C ARG A 102 1.93 0.67 4.26
N PHE A 103 2.76 0.69 3.21
CA PHE A 103 3.44 1.92 2.80
C PHE A 103 2.48 3.07 2.42
N MET A 104 1.24 2.76 2.01
CA MET A 104 0.22 3.76 1.67
C MET A 104 -0.28 4.49 2.93
N GLY A 105 -0.54 3.73 3.99
CA GLY A 105 -0.88 4.31 5.30
C GLY A 105 0.28 5.09 5.91
N GLU A 106 1.51 4.59 5.78
CA GLU A 106 2.72 5.31 6.20
C GLU A 106 2.87 6.63 5.42
N THR A 107 2.66 6.63 4.10
CA THR A 107 2.69 7.85 3.29
C THR A 107 1.60 8.84 3.70
N ALA A 108 0.38 8.36 3.93
CA ALA A 108 -0.72 9.19 4.43
C ALA A 108 -0.38 9.81 5.79
N LYS A 109 0.26 9.05 6.68
CA LYS A 109 0.70 9.55 8.00
C LYS A 109 1.83 10.56 7.91
N ILE A 110 2.80 10.38 7.00
CA ILE A 110 3.88 11.33 6.74
C ILE A 110 3.31 12.67 6.27
N LEU A 111 2.34 12.66 5.35
CA LEU A 111 1.73 13.89 4.83
C LEU A 111 0.73 14.53 5.80
N SER A 112 0.21 13.78 6.77
CA SER A 112 -0.80 14.23 7.74
C SER A 112 -0.42 13.79 9.16
N PRO A 113 0.70 14.33 9.72
CA PRO A 113 1.21 13.88 11.01
C PRO A 113 0.25 14.17 12.17
N GLU A 114 -0.65 15.14 12.03
CA GLU A 114 -1.67 15.52 13.01
C GLU A 114 -2.87 14.57 13.04
N LYS A 115 -3.12 13.83 11.93
CA LYS A 115 -4.28 12.96 11.81
C LYS A 115 -4.00 11.56 12.33
N GLN A 116 -5.04 10.89 12.80
CA GLN A 116 -5.00 9.47 13.05
C GLN A 116 -5.12 8.72 11.72
N VAL A 117 -4.18 7.82 11.43
CA VAL A 117 -4.23 6.95 10.25
C VAL A 117 -4.42 5.52 10.73
N LEU A 118 -5.49 4.89 10.27
CA LEU A 118 -5.84 3.52 10.58
C LEU A 118 -5.75 2.66 9.32
N MET A 119 -5.23 1.46 9.47
CA MET A 119 -5.19 0.45 8.42
C MET A 119 -5.85 -0.84 8.93
N PRO A 120 -6.69 -1.49 8.12
CA PRO A 120 -7.33 -2.75 8.49
C PRO A 120 -6.34 -3.88 8.74
N ASP A 121 -5.26 -3.91 7.96
CA ASP A 121 -4.21 -4.93 8.05
C ASP A 121 -2.82 -4.29 7.84
N LEU A 122 -2.00 -4.34 8.88
CA LEU A 122 -0.61 -3.84 8.83
C LEU A 122 0.38 -4.85 8.24
N ASP A 123 -0.03 -6.11 8.10
CA ASP A 123 0.77 -7.14 7.44
C ASP A 123 0.60 -7.12 5.92
N ALA A 124 -0.41 -6.40 5.41
CA ALA A 124 -0.57 -6.19 3.98
C ALA A 124 0.58 -5.34 3.43
N THR A 125 1.48 -5.98 2.67
CA THR A 125 2.71 -5.37 2.15
C THR A 125 2.77 -5.42 0.63
N CYS A 126 3.75 -4.73 0.06
CA CYS A 126 4.03 -4.72 -1.37
C CYS A 126 5.39 -5.39 -1.62
N SER A 127 5.52 -6.14 -2.71
CA SER A 127 6.79 -6.77 -3.09
C SER A 127 7.92 -5.75 -3.32
N LEU A 128 7.60 -4.55 -3.76
CA LEU A 128 8.58 -3.47 -3.93
C LEU A 128 9.10 -2.97 -2.57
N ASP A 129 8.22 -2.84 -1.57
CA ASP A 129 8.59 -2.49 -0.20
C ASP A 129 9.46 -3.58 0.42
N LEU A 130 9.05 -4.85 0.30
CA LEU A 130 9.82 -6.01 0.77
C LEU A 130 11.17 -6.14 0.06
N GLY A 131 11.26 -5.72 -1.20
CA GLY A 131 12.49 -5.74 -1.99
C GLY A 131 13.50 -4.62 -1.64
N CYS A 132 13.13 -3.71 -0.73
CA CYS A 132 13.99 -2.62 -0.28
C CYS A 132 14.15 -2.60 1.25
N PRO A 133 14.80 -3.60 1.86
CA PRO A 133 15.03 -3.65 3.29
C PRO A 133 15.90 -2.48 3.76
N ILE A 134 15.50 -1.85 4.87
CA ILE A 134 16.16 -0.63 5.36
C ILE A 134 17.65 -0.82 5.62
N ASP A 135 18.07 -1.97 6.16
CA ASP A 135 19.48 -2.21 6.48
C ASP A 135 20.36 -2.28 5.22
N ALA A 136 19.88 -3.00 4.19
CA ALA A 136 20.57 -3.08 2.90
C ALA A 136 20.57 -1.72 2.19
N PHE A 137 19.47 -0.97 2.28
CA PHE A 137 19.36 0.37 1.73
C PHE A 137 20.31 1.34 2.41
N ASN A 138 20.39 1.34 3.74
CA ASN A 138 21.35 2.17 4.49
C ASN A 138 22.78 1.86 4.11
N ALA A 139 23.17 0.59 4.06
CA ALA A 139 24.52 0.18 3.67
C ALA A 139 24.89 0.67 2.26
N PHE A 140 23.93 0.60 1.33
CA PHE A 140 24.14 1.12 -0.02
C PHE A 140 24.31 2.65 -0.04
N CYS A 141 23.46 3.40 0.65
CA CYS A 141 23.57 4.85 0.74
C CYS A 141 24.88 5.30 1.42
N ASP A 142 25.29 4.60 2.48
CA ASP A 142 26.55 4.90 3.20
C ASP A 142 27.79 4.66 2.33
N ALA A 143 27.72 3.71 1.41
CA ALA A 143 28.77 3.46 0.42
C ALA A 143 28.82 4.52 -0.70
N HIS A 144 27.78 5.35 -0.85
CA HIS A 144 27.66 6.35 -1.92
C HIS A 144 27.24 7.73 -1.37
N PRO A 145 28.00 8.32 -0.44
CA PRO A 145 27.59 9.53 0.28
C PRO A 145 27.52 10.79 -0.58
N ASP A 146 28.05 10.75 -1.79
CA ASP A 146 28.05 11.83 -2.78
C ASP A 146 26.80 11.82 -3.68
N ARG A 147 25.88 10.87 -3.48
CA ARG A 147 24.70 10.69 -4.32
C ARG A 147 23.44 11.26 -3.66
N VAL A 148 22.59 11.86 -4.48
CA VAL A 148 21.21 12.20 -4.11
C VAL A 148 20.39 10.91 -4.08
N VAL A 149 19.62 10.74 -3.02
CA VAL A 149 18.84 9.52 -2.79
C VAL A 149 17.40 9.77 -3.20
N VAL A 150 16.98 9.13 -4.28
CA VAL A 150 15.61 9.18 -4.79
C VAL A 150 14.97 7.80 -4.61
N VAL A 151 13.82 7.75 -3.95
CA VAL A 151 13.10 6.49 -3.73
C VAL A 151 11.70 6.54 -4.33
N TYR A 152 11.23 5.39 -4.76
CA TYR A 152 9.86 5.23 -5.18
C TYR A 152 8.93 5.14 -3.96
N ALA A 153 7.71 5.67 -4.06
CA ALA A 153 6.75 5.73 -2.94
C ALA A 153 6.43 4.35 -2.31
N ASN A 154 6.60 3.26 -3.08
CA ASN A 154 6.35 1.88 -2.63
C ASN A 154 7.50 1.34 -1.77
N THR A 155 7.87 2.06 -0.75
CA THR A 155 8.91 1.73 0.23
C THR A 155 8.43 2.07 1.64
N SER A 156 9.10 1.51 2.66
CA SER A 156 8.76 1.79 4.05
C SER A 156 9.02 3.24 4.46
N ALA A 157 8.38 3.69 5.53
CA ALA A 157 8.65 5.00 6.13
C ALA A 157 10.13 5.17 6.52
N ALA A 158 10.80 4.10 6.96
CA ALA A 158 12.22 4.11 7.30
C ALA A 158 13.10 4.41 6.08
N VAL A 159 12.81 3.80 4.93
CA VAL A 159 13.50 4.09 3.66
C VAL A 159 13.23 5.53 3.21
N LYS A 160 11.98 5.99 3.30
CA LYS A 160 11.61 7.39 2.98
C LYS A 160 12.34 8.40 3.86
N ALA A 161 12.54 8.10 5.14
CA ALA A 161 13.25 8.97 6.07
C ALA A 161 14.73 9.18 5.72
N ARG A 162 15.33 8.28 4.95
CA ARG A 162 16.71 8.38 4.45
C ARG A 162 16.78 9.07 3.09
N ALA A 163 15.69 9.18 2.36
CA ALA A 163 15.66 9.70 1.00
C ALA A 163 15.64 11.23 0.98
N ASP A 164 16.28 11.81 -0.03
CA ASP A 164 16.15 13.23 -0.35
C ASP A 164 14.83 13.51 -1.09
N TRP A 165 14.40 12.56 -1.92
CA TRP A 165 13.18 12.67 -2.72
C TRP A 165 12.38 11.37 -2.71
N VAL A 166 11.06 11.52 -2.63
CA VAL A 166 10.11 10.40 -2.78
C VAL A 166 9.24 10.68 -3.99
N VAL A 167 9.25 9.77 -4.97
CA VAL A 167 8.58 9.96 -6.26
C VAL A 167 7.64 8.81 -6.59
N THR A 168 6.75 9.06 -7.54
CA THR A 168 5.95 8.05 -8.23
C THR A 168 6.23 8.13 -9.73
N SER A 169 5.69 7.19 -10.51
CA SER A 169 5.86 7.21 -11.97
C SER A 169 5.35 8.50 -12.63
N SER A 170 4.38 9.16 -12.02
CA SER A 170 3.77 10.37 -12.55
C SER A 170 4.60 11.63 -12.36
N CYS A 171 5.56 11.65 -11.43
CA CYS A 171 6.34 12.83 -11.08
C CYS A 171 7.86 12.60 -11.05
N ALA A 172 8.34 11.43 -11.48
CA ALA A 172 9.76 11.10 -11.38
C ALA A 172 10.65 11.84 -12.39
N LEU A 173 10.08 12.44 -13.42
CA LEU A 173 10.81 13.19 -14.46
C LEU A 173 10.59 14.70 -14.38
N ASP A 174 9.76 15.17 -13.47
CA ASP A 174 9.51 16.60 -13.21
C ASP A 174 10.54 17.15 -12.20
#